data_c6916ab786e368f44feb3d2b71af7124
#
_entry.id   c6916ab786e368f44feb3d2b71af7124
#
_cell.length_a   1.000
_cell.length_b   1.000
_cell.length_c   1.000
_cell.angle_alpha   90.00
_cell.angle_beta   90.00
_cell.angle_gamma   90.00
#
_symmetry.space_group_name_H-M   'P 1'
#
loop_
_entity.id
_entity.type
_entity.pdbx_description
1 polymer ?
#
loop_
_entity_poly.entity_id
_entity_poly.type
_entity_poly.pdbx_seq_one_letter_code
_entity_poly.pdbx_strand_id
1 'polypeptide(L)'
;MGNFTISEELKRAFKERNIECFEIREASPEEFYDAIGRAKISNEHGAFVTQHSVEDYSQMQHLFLTTDGSAGVAITSDGNIVSIFNGGEKRGVLKTLLPLAIEHGGRKLDNYDSEKLSAMYELYGFNPVSNVEFNLKFAPDDWNFERDGTPDIVFWIHNGDTAEDVIINFGRYLVSWETVKSFATYEEAGEYRDKLIEKIDAEDEMPVC
;
A
#
# COMPACT_ATOMS: atom_id res chain seq x y z
N MET A 1 2.33 -26.67 2.31
CA MET A 1 2.96 -26.10 3.53
C MET A 1 3.24 -24.66 3.19
N GLY A 2 2.44 -23.73 3.73
CA GLY A 2 2.61 -22.31 3.45
C GLY A 2 3.93 -21.82 4.03
N ASN A 3 4.80 -21.30 3.20
CA ASN A 3 5.97 -20.59 3.69
C ASN A 3 5.47 -19.34 4.41
N PHE A 4 5.83 -19.19 5.67
CA PHE A 4 5.62 -17.93 6.39
C PHE A 4 6.54 -16.90 5.77
N THR A 5 5.95 -15.81 5.29
CA THR A 5 6.60 -14.82 4.43
C THR A 5 7.25 -13.67 5.22
N ILE A 6 7.00 -13.58 6.53
CA ILE A 6 7.57 -12.55 7.42
C ILE A 6 8.89 -13.04 7.99
N SER A 7 9.96 -12.26 7.87
CA SER A 7 11.27 -12.59 8.45
C SER A 7 11.25 -12.70 9.97
N GLU A 8 12.24 -13.37 10.54
CA GLU A 8 12.38 -13.46 12.00
C GLU A 8 12.77 -12.10 12.61
N GLU A 9 13.47 -11.28 11.85
CA GLU A 9 13.82 -9.91 12.20
C GLU A 9 12.56 -9.07 12.38
N LEU A 10 11.68 -9.04 11.36
CA LEU A 10 10.42 -8.29 11.41
C LEU A 10 9.48 -8.81 12.50
N LYS A 11 9.40 -10.14 12.71
CA LYS A 11 8.64 -10.72 13.82
C LYS A 11 9.16 -10.25 15.19
N ARG A 12 10.47 -10.12 15.34
CA ARG A 12 11.09 -9.60 16.56
C ARG A 12 10.71 -8.15 16.80
N ALA A 13 10.78 -7.29 15.76
CA ALA A 13 10.37 -5.89 15.85
C ALA A 13 8.89 -5.75 16.29
N PHE A 14 7.97 -6.52 15.72
CA PHE A 14 6.58 -6.56 16.18
C PHE A 14 6.46 -6.91 17.67
N LYS A 15 7.17 -7.94 18.10
CA LYS A 15 7.15 -8.39 19.50
C LYS A 15 7.69 -7.33 20.47
N GLU A 16 8.81 -6.68 20.14
CA GLU A 16 9.43 -5.64 20.95
C GLU A 16 8.53 -4.41 21.09
N ARG A 17 7.75 -4.10 20.06
CA ARG A 17 6.80 -3.00 20.07
C ARG A 17 5.40 -3.39 20.55
N ASN A 18 5.21 -4.64 20.97
CA ASN A 18 3.91 -5.18 21.39
C ASN A 18 2.80 -4.94 20.34
N ILE A 19 3.16 -5.10 19.06
CA ILE A 19 2.23 -5.01 17.93
C ILE A 19 1.82 -6.43 17.55
N GLU A 20 0.52 -6.67 17.38
CA GLU A 20 0.02 -7.95 16.90
C GLU A 20 0.53 -8.20 15.47
N CYS A 21 1.18 -9.34 15.27
CA CYS A 21 1.62 -9.81 13.98
C CYS A 21 0.65 -10.87 13.47
N PHE A 22 -0.04 -10.58 12.38
CA PHE A 22 -0.96 -11.53 11.76
C PHE A 22 -0.19 -12.59 10.97
N GLU A 23 -0.72 -13.80 10.94
CA GLU A 23 -0.17 -14.86 10.08
C GLU A 23 -0.54 -14.59 8.62
N ILE A 24 0.49 -14.53 7.77
CA ILE A 24 0.37 -14.22 6.34
C ILE A 24 0.90 -15.40 5.53
N ARG A 25 0.30 -15.64 4.38
CA ARG A 25 0.75 -16.60 3.38
C ARG A 25 0.74 -16.00 1.98
N GLU A 26 1.52 -16.55 1.10
CA GLU A 26 1.37 -16.30 -0.35
C GLU A 26 0.06 -16.91 -0.85
N ALA A 27 -0.51 -16.27 -1.86
CA ALA A 27 -1.74 -16.69 -2.51
C ALA A 27 -1.54 -16.90 -4.02
N SER A 28 -2.36 -17.76 -4.62
CA SER A 28 -2.47 -17.77 -6.08
C SER A 28 -3.26 -16.56 -6.58
N PRO A 29 -3.10 -16.18 -7.87
CA PRO A 29 -3.88 -15.09 -8.47
C PRO A 29 -5.39 -15.25 -8.28
N GLU A 30 -5.90 -16.48 -8.44
CA GLU A 30 -7.32 -16.80 -8.28
C GLU A 30 -7.78 -16.64 -6.82
N GLU A 31 -6.98 -17.16 -5.86
CA GLU A 31 -7.30 -17.01 -4.44
C GLU A 31 -7.33 -15.53 -4.03
N PHE A 32 -6.38 -14.74 -4.51
CA PHE A 32 -6.29 -13.31 -4.21
C PHE A 32 -7.47 -12.55 -4.83
N TYR A 33 -7.79 -12.82 -6.11
CA TYR A 33 -8.94 -12.25 -6.80
C TYR A 33 -10.25 -12.52 -6.05
N ASP A 34 -10.48 -13.77 -5.64
CA ASP A 34 -11.68 -14.15 -4.90
C ASP A 34 -11.74 -13.49 -3.51
N ALA A 35 -10.59 -13.37 -2.83
CA ALA A 35 -10.51 -12.77 -1.50
C ALA A 35 -10.85 -11.28 -1.53
N ILE A 36 -10.24 -10.52 -2.45
CA ILE A 36 -10.52 -9.08 -2.60
C ILE A 36 -11.97 -8.83 -3.08
N GLY A 37 -12.51 -9.69 -3.97
CA GLY A 37 -13.90 -9.61 -4.40
C GLY A 37 -14.89 -9.75 -3.24
N ARG A 38 -14.66 -10.72 -2.34
CA ARG A 38 -15.45 -10.87 -1.11
C ARG A 38 -15.33 -9.66 -0.19
N ALA A 39 -14.09 -9.14 -0.02
CA ALA A 39 -13.83 -7.98 0.82
C ALA A 39 -14.54 -6.73 0.32
N LYS A 40 -14.55 -6.48 -0.99
CA LYS A 40 -15.26 -5.35 -1.61
C LYS A 40 -16.77 -5.39 -1.34
N ILE A 41 -17.39 -6.56 -1.39
CA ILE A 41 -18.83 -6.74 -1.14
C ILE A 41 -19.16 -6.54 0.35
N SER A 42 -18.29 -6.99 1.24
CA SER A 42 -18.51 -6.93 2.70
C SER A 42 -18.17 -5.59 3.35
N ASN A 43 -17.41 -4.73 2.66
CA ASN A 43 -16.95 -3.45 3.18
C ASN A 43 -17.69 -2.29 2.52
N GLU A 44 -18.26 -1.38 3.31
CA GLU A 44 -18.95 -0.19 2.80
C GLU A 44 -18.03 0.71 1.93
N HIS A 45 -16.72 0.71 2.19
CA HIS A 45 -15.71 1.41 1.39
C HIS A 45 -15.01 0.52 0.36
N GLY A 46 -15.64 -0.56 -0.07
CA GLY A 46 -15.07 -1.49 -1.06
C GLY A 46 -14.69 -0.84 -2.40
N ALA A 47 -15.35 0.25 -2.77
CA ALA A 47 -15.04 1.02 -3.98
C ALA A 47 -13.65 1.69 -3.95
N PHE A 48 -13.05 1.92 -2.76
CA PHE A 48 -11.71 2.48 -2.62
C PHE A 48 -10.60 1.51 -3.05
N VAL A 49 -10.92 0.24 -3.22
CA VAL A 49 -9.94 -0.79 -3.58
C VAL A 49 -10.20 -1.29 -4.99
N THR A 50 -9.20 -1.20 -5.85
CA THR A 50 -9.27 -1.75 -7.21
C THR A 50 -9.04 -3.25 -7.18
N GLN A 51 -9.99 -4.01 -7.73
CA GLN A 51 -9.84 -5.43 -8.03
C GLN A 51 -9.35 -5.57 -9.48
N HIS A 52 -8.11 -6.01 -9.65
CA HIS A 52 -7.54 -6.31 -10.97
C HIS A 52 -8.02 -7.68 -11.45
N SER A 53 -7.75 -8.01 -12.71
CA SER A 53 -8.05 -9.34 -13.24
C SER A 53 -7.11 -10.42 -12.67
N VAL A 54 -7.48 -11.69 -12.77
CA VAL A 54 -6.60 -12.80 -12.39
C VAL A 54 -5.32 -12.78 -13.21
N GLU A 55 -5.40 -12.38 -14.49
CA GLU A 55 -4.24 -12.25 -15.37
C GLU A 55 -3.27 -11.16 -14.88
N ASP A 56 -3.79 -9.99 -14.48
CA ASP A 56 -2.96 -8.93 -13.90
C ASP A 56 -2.31 -9.40 -12.60
N TYR A 57 -3.06 -10.06 -11.72
CA TYR A 57 -2.49 -10.62 -10.49
C TYR A 57 -1.40 -11.67 -10.76
N SER A 58 -1.49 -12.42 -11.86
CA SER A 58 -0.46 -13.39 -12.25
C SER A 58 0.88 -12.75 -12.65
N GLN A 59 0.88 -11.45 -12.97
CA GLN A 59 2.09 -10.68 -13.30
C GLN A 59 2.69 -9.96 -12.09
N MET A 60 2.02 -9.93 -10.95
CA MET A 60 2.52 -9.30 -9.74
C MET A 60 3.59 -10.16 -9.08
N GLN A 61 4.55 -9.50 -8.44
CA GLN A 61 5.68 -10.17 -7.80
C GLN A 61 5.23 -10.95 -6.57
N HIS A 62 4.35 -10.36 -5.76
CA HIS A 62 3.84 -10.98 -4.54
C HIS A 62 2.34 -10.73 -4.37
N LEU A 63 1.66 -11.76 -3.90
CA LEU A 63 0.26 -11.73 -3.50
C LEU A 63 0.16 -12.33 -2.10
N PHE A 64 -0.11 -11.50 -1.11
CA PHE A 64 -0.17 -11.91 0.30
C PHE A 64 -1.58 -11.86 0.84
N LEU A 65 -2.00 -12.92 1.51
CA LEU A 65 -3.25 -13.00 2.26
C LEU A 65 -3.00 -13.37 3.71
N THR A 66 -3.84 -12.88 4.61
CA THR A 66 -3.97 -13.49 5.93
C THR A 66 -4.38 -14.95 5.78
N THR A 67 -4.06 -15.81 6.75
CA THR A 67 -4.37 -17.25 6.67
C THR A 67 -5.85 -17.54 6.53
N ASP A 68 -6.72 -16.66 7.05
CA ASP A 68 -8.18 -16.73 6.88
C ASP A 68 -8.68 -16.12 5.55
N GLY A 69 -7.79 -15.52 4.77
CA GLY A 69 -8.12 -14.88 3.49
C GLY A 69 -8.99 -13.64 3.59
N SER A 70 -9.10 -13.02 4.78
CA SER A 70 -9.95 -11.86 5.00
C SER A 70 -9.28 -10.52 4.64
N ALA A 71 -7.95 -10.49 4.59
CA ALA A 71 -7.18 -9.29 4.25
C ALA A 71 -5.97 -9.64 3.40
N GLY A 72 -5.45 -8.68 2.64
CA GLY A 72 -4.31 -8.92 1.78
C GLY A 72 -3.68 -7.67 1.19
N VAL A 73 -2.55 -7.87 0.51
CA VAL A 73 -1.80 -6.86 -0.24
C VAL A 73 -1.11 -7.51 -1.43
N ALA A 74 -1.04 -6.80 -2.54
CA ALA A 74 -0.27 -7.19 -3.71
C ALA A 74 0.88 -6.21 -3.96
N ILE A 75 1.98 -6.70 -4.54
CA ILE A 75 3.17 -5.92 -4.86
C ILE A 75 3.58 -6.24 -6.30
N THR A 76 3.74 -5.22 -7.11
CA THR A 76 4.22 -5.35 -8.48
C THR A 76 5.75 -5.50 -8.52
N SER A 77 6.30 -5.92 -9.65
CA SER A 77 7.74 -6.10 -9.83
C SER A 77 8.56 -4.80 -9.75
N ASP A 78 7.92 -3.64 -9.90
CA ASP A 78 8.53 -2.31 -9.76
C ASP A 78 8.28 -1.68 -8.37
N GLY A 79 7.81 -2.49 -7.41
CA GLY A 79 7.61 -2.09 -6.02
C GLY A 79 6.36 -1.25 -5.75
N ASN A 80 5.36 -1.26 -6.65
CA ASN A 80 4.08 -0.61 -6.36
C ASN A 80 3.21 -1.51 -5.47
N ILE A 81 2.81 -0.97 -4.32
CA ILE A 81 1.92 -1.65 -3.38
C ILE A 81 0.49 -1.36 -3.82
N VAL A 82 -0.24 -2.39 -4.19
CA VAL A 82 -1.60 -2.28 -4.73
C VAL A 82 -2.57 -3.22 -4.01
N SER A 83 -3.85 -2.98 -4.20
CA SER A 83 -4.91 -3.88 -3.72
C SER A 83 -4.79 -4.23 -2.23
N ILE A 84 -4.45 -3.24 -1.38
CA ILE A 84 -4.50 -3.42 0.08
C ILE A 84 -5.96 -3.44 0.51
N PHE A 85 -6.38 -4.51 1.15
CA PHE A 85 -7.75 -4.65 1.61
C PHE A 85 -7.85 -5.34 2.98
N ASN A 86 -8.95 -5.06 3.66
CA ASN A 86 -9.38 -5.76 4.87
C ASN A 86 -10.92 -5.89 4.83
N GLY A 87 -11.40 -7.07 4.49
CA GLY A 87 -12.82 -7.44 4.51
C GLY A 87 -13.25 -8.14 5.80
N GLY A 88 -12.32 -8.36 6.74
CA GLY A 88 -12.58 -9.02 8.02
C GLY A 88 -12.97 -8.05 9.14
N GLU A 89 -13.42 -8.61 10.25
CA GLU A 89 -13.76 -7.86 11.47
C GLU A 89 -12.50 -7.44 12.26
N LYS A 90 -11.38 -8.11 12.03
CA LYS A 90 -10.12 -7.85 12.74
C LYS A 90 -9.55 -6.49 12.32
N ARG A 91 -9.32 -5.63 13.30
CA ARG A 91 -8.69 -4.32 13.10
C ARG A 91 -7.18 -4.42 13.22
N GLY A 92 -6.47 -3.50 12.56
CA GLY A 92 -5.02 -3.38 12.70
C GLY A 92 -4.20 -4.31 11.81
N VAL A 93 -4.82 -5.08 10.90
CA VAL A 93 -4.10 -5.97 9.96
C VAL A 93 -3.11 -5.20 9.08
N LEU A 94 -3.40 -3.94 8.76
CA LEU A 94 -2.51 -3.07 8.00
C LEU A 94 -1.15 -2.86 8.68
N LYS A 95 -1.12 -2.97 10.03
CA LYS A 95 0.14 -2.93 10.80
C LYS A 95 1.09 -4.09 10.48
N THR A 96 0.57 -5.18 9.94
CA THR A 96 1.38 -6.30 9.44
C THR A 96 1.60 -6.19 7.93
N LEU A 97 0.57 -5.86 7.16
CA LEU A 97 0.63 -5.88 5.70
C LEU A 97 1.56 -4.82 5.11
N LEU A 98 1.60 -3.59 5.66
CA LEU A 98 2.50 -2.55 5.15
C LEU A 98 3.97 -2.85 5.40
N PRO A 99 4.42 -3.19 6.64
CA PRO A 99 5.81 -3.60 6.85
C PRO A 99 6.20 -4.83 6.04
N LEU A 100 5.30 -5.81 5.90
CA LEU A 100 5.54 -6.95 5.03
C LEU A 100 5.74 -6.53 3.56
N ALA A 101 4.91 -5.61 3.07
CA ALA A 101 5.05 -5.12 1.71
C ALA A 101 6.40 -4.41 1.50
N ILE A 102 6.85 -3.61 2.48
CA ILE A 102 8.17 -2.95 2.47
C ILE A 102 9.29 -3.99 2.49
N GLU A 103 9.20 -5.02 3.34
CA GLU A 103 10.17 -6.12 3.40
C GLU A 103 10.34 -6.82 2.05
N HIS A 104 9.26 -6.89 1.25
CA HIS A 104 9.24 -7.50 -0.07
C HIS A 104 9.35 -6.50 -1.23
N GLY A 105 9.97 -5.35 -0.99
CA GLY A 105 10.32 -4.38 -2.04
C GLY A 105 9.24 -3.36 -2.37
N GLY A 106 8.16 -3.30 -1.60
CA GLY A 106 7.13 -2.27 -1.74
C GLY A 106 7.69 -0.90 -1.34
N ARG A 107 7.67 0.06 -2.26
CA ARG A 107 8.29 1.38 -2.06
C ARG A 107 7.44 2.56 -2.52
N LYS A 108 6.33 2.30 -3.18
CA LYS A 108 5.40 3.31 -3.69
C LYS A 108 3.97 2.79 -3.63
N LEU A 109 3.02 3.70 -3.55
CA LEU A 109 1.60 3.42 -3.65
C LEU A 109 0.81 4.66 -4.09
N ASP A 110 -0.47 4.49 -4.35
CA ASP A 110 -1.43 5.56 -4.47
C ASP A 110 -2.75 5.17 -3.79
N ASN A 111 -3.51 6.18 -3.38
CA ASN A 111 -4.81 5.98 -2.77
C ASN A 111 -5.72 7.20 -2.97
N TYR A 112 -7.01 6.99 -2.86
CA TYR A 112 -7.95 8.09 -2.63
C TYR A 112 -7.63 8.78 -1.30
N ASP A 113 -7.48 10.11 -1.31
CA ASP A 113 -7.12 10.89 -0.12
C ASP A 113 -8.26 10.83 0.91
N SER A 114 -8.13 9.93 1.84
CA SER A 114 -8.96 9.91 3.04
C SER A 114 -8.08 10.16 4.26
N GLU A 115 -8.54 11.02 5.15
CA GLU A 115 -7.81 11.39 6.37
C GLU A 115 -7.23 10.18 7.11
N LYS A 116 -7.98 9.06 7.16
CA LYS A 116 -7.54 7.83 7.85
C LYS A 116 -6.45 7.08 7.11
N LEU A 117 -6.55 6.96 5.78
CA LEU A 117 -5.58 6.20 4.98
C LEU A 117 -4.29 7.00 4.84
N SER A 118 -4.38 8.28 4.52
CA SER A 118 -3.23 9.16 4.39
C SER A 118 -2.44 9.24 5.70
N ALA A 119 -3.10 9.48 6.83
CA ALA A 119 -2.45 9.44 8.15
C ALA A 119 -1.82 8.07 8.45
N MET A 120 -2.43 6.96 7.99
CA MET A 120 -1.85 5.63 8.20
C MET A 120 -0.55 5.47 7.40
N TYR A 121 -0.49 5.86 6.13
CA TYR A 121 0.72 5.76 5.32
C TYR A 121 1.85 6.64 5.87
N GLU A 122 1.55 7.85 6.34
CA GLU A 122 2.53 8.72 7.02
C GLU A 122 3.18 8.03 8.22
N LEU A 123 2.39 7.31 9.04
CA LEU A 123 2.92 6.58 10.21
C LEU A 123 3.94 5.50 9.85
N TYR A 124 3.94 5.03 8.59
CA TYR A 124 4.85 4.01 8.07
C TYR A 124 5.96 4.58 7.17
N GLY A 125 6.18 5.90 7.18
CA GLY A 125 7.29 6.52 6.46
C GLY A 125 7.02 6.75 4.97
N PHE A 126 5.76 6.70 4.53
CA PHE A 126 5.39 7.14 3.19
C PHE A 126 5.23 8.66 3.15
N ASN A 127 5.78 9.28 2.11
CA ASN A 127 5.70 10.72 1.86
C ASN A 127 4.85 10.98 0.61
N PRO A 128 3.85 11.89 0.69
CA PRO A 128 3.08 12.28 -0.49
C PRO A 128 3.94 13.13 -1.41
N VAL A 129 3.90 12.89 -2.71
CA VAL A 129 4.74 13.60 -3.68
C VAL A 129 3.95 14.24 -4.82
N SER A 130 2.83 13.66 -5.19
CA SER A 130 1.95 14.20 -6.21
C SER A 130 0.49 13.85 -5.93
N ASN A 131 -0.42 14.61 -6.51
CA ASN A 131 -1.84 14.31 -6.50
C ASN A 131 -2.51 14.64 -7.84
N VAL A 132 -3.70 14.10 -8.02
CA VAL A 132 -4.60 14.41 -9.12
C VAL A 132 -6.02 14.58 -8.57
N GLU A 133 -6.74 15.58 -9.05
CA GLU A 133 -8.13 15.80 -8.66
C GLU A 133 -9.02 14.59 -9.03
N PHE A 134 -10.00 14.31 -8.18
CA PHE A 134 -10.98 13.27 -8.45
C PHE A 134 -11.68 13.52 -9.78
N ASN A 135 -11.70 12.51 -10.65
CA ASN A 135 -12.35 12.59 -11.95
C ASN A 135 -13.52 11.62 -12.02
N LEU A 136 -14.74 12.18 -12.10
CA LEU A 136 -16.01 11.45 -12.21
C LEU A 136 -16.01 10.38 -13.32
N LYS A 137 -15.27 10.63 -14.39
CA LYS A 137 -15.21 9.71 -15.54
C LYS A 137 -14.52 8.39 -15.21
N PHE A 138 -13.66 8.39 -14.20
CA PHE A 138 -12.88 7.24 -13.76
C PHE A 138 -13.32 6.70 -12.39
N ALA A 139 -14.41 7.26 -11.84
CA ALA A 139 -14.98 6.73 -10.61
C ALA A 139 -15.40 5.26 -10.81
N PRO A 140 -15.12 4.36 -9.84
CA PRO A 140 -15.64 3.01 -9.88
C PRO A 140 -17.17 2.98 -9.99
N ASP A 141 -17.73 1.98 -10.67
CA ASP A 141 -19.18 1.83 -10.88
C ASP A 141 -19.96 1.73 -9.56
N ASP A 142 -19.33 1.23 -8.51
CA ASP A 142 -19.88 1.07 -7.16
C ASP A 142 -19.58 2.25 -6.21
N TRP A 143 -19.08 3.40 -6.76
CA TRP A 143 -18.76 4.60 -5.98
C TRP A 143 -20.02 5.26 -5.42
N ASN A 144 -20.01 5.57 -4.12
CA ASN A 144 -21.10 6.26 -3.46
C ASN A 144 -20.71 7.71 -3.12
N PHE A 145 -21.13 8.67 -3.94
CA PHE A 145 -20.78 10.07 -3.79
C PHE A 145 -21.24 10.74 -2.49
N GLU A 146 -22.35 10.29 -1.91
CA GLU A 146 -22.84 10.84 -0.65
C GLU A 146 -22.00 10.40 0.54
N ARG A 147 -21.47 9.18 0.50
CA ARG A 147 -20.63 8.61 1.55
C ARG A 147 -19.16 8.93 1.36
N ASP A 148 -18.66 8.76 0.14
CA ASP A 148 -17.23 8.74 -0.18
C ASP A 148 -16.72 10.08 -0.71
N GLY A 149 -17.62 10.98 -1.12
CA GLY A 149 -17.27 12.30 -1.66
C GLY A 149 -16.52 12.21 -2.99
N THR A 150 -15.60 13.13 -3.19
CA THR A 150 -14.71 13.22 -4.37
C THR A 150 -13.27 13.47 -3.91
N PRO A 151 -12.65 12.51 -3.17
CA PRO A 151 -11.28 12.67 -2.67
C PRO A 151 -10.29 12.63 -3.83
N ASP A 152 -9.27 13.47 -3.81
CA ASP A 152 -8.15 13.40 -4.74
C ASP A 152 -7.46 12.03 -4.65
N ILE A 153 -6.66 11.71 -5.67
CA ILE A 153 -5.76 10.56 -5.61
C ILE A 153 -4.37 11.08 -5.28
N VAL A 154 -3.76 10.54 -4.23
CA VAL A 154 -2.42 10.92 -3.77
C VAL A 154 -1.45 9.80 -4.05
N PHE A 155 -0.27 10.16 -4.55
CA PHE A 155 0.84 9.28 -4.86
C PHE A 155 1.94 9.43 -3.82
N TRP A 156 2.45 8.30 -3.33
CA TRP A 156 3.36 8.21 -2.21
C TRP A 156 4.66 7.50 -2.57
N ILE A 157 5.73 7.91 -1.91
CA ILE A 157 7.03 7.22 -1.94
C ILE A 157 7.41 6.88 -0.50
N HIS A 158 7.86 5.66 -0.26
CA HIS A 158 8.44 5.24 1.00
C HIS A 158 9.84 5.86 1.18
N ASN A 159 10.21 6.22 2.39
CA ASN A 159 11.45 6.92 2.73
C ASN A 159 12.72 6.07 2.64
N GLY A 160 12.61 4.77 2.34
CA GLY A 160 13.73 3.85 2.19
C GLY A 160 14.14 3.09 3.47
N ASP A 161 13.51 3.37 4.62
CA ASP A 161 13.76 2.61 5.85
C ASP A 161 13.44 1.12 5.66
N THR A 162 14.14 0.25 6.39
CA THR A 162 13.80 -1.18 6.43
C THR A 162 12.45 -1.41 7.12
N ALA A 163 11.83 -2.56 6.88
CA ALA A 163 10.57 -2.91 7.52
C ALA A 163 10.67 -2.90 9.06
N GLU A 164 11.82 -3.30 9.62
CA GLU A 164 12.10 -3.25 11.06
C GLU A 164 12.18 -1.81 11.56
N ASP A 165 12.91 -0.94 10.84
CA ASP A 165 13.04 0.48 11.19
C ASP A 165 11.69 1.18 11.16
N VAL A 166 10.83 0.85 10.19
CA VAL A 166 9.46 1.35 10.10
C VAL A 166 8.66 0.99 11.35
N ILE A 167 8.78 -0.23 11.86
CA ILE A 167 8.13 -0.64 13.12
C ILE A 167 8.73 0.08 14.32
N ILE A 168 10.05 0.24 14.38
CA ILE A 168 10.75 0.93 15.48
C ILE A 168 10.39 2.42 15.49
N ASN A 169 10.32 3.04 14.31
CA ASN A 169 10.07 4.47 14.14
C ASN A 169 8.58 4.81 13.94
N PHE A 170 7.68 3.84 14.05
CA PHE A 170 6.26 4.03 13.82
C PHE A 170 5.70 5.31 14.48
N GLY A 171 5.11 6.17 13.67
CA GLY A 171 4.54 7.44 14.11
C GLY A 171 5.54 8.54 14.46
N ARG A 172 6.82 8.39 14.08
CA ARG A 172 7.86 9.40 14.31
C ARG A 172 8.30 10.12 13.04
N TYR A 173 7.75 9.76 11.90
CA TYR A 173 8.07 10.37 10.61
C TYR A 173 7.51 11.78 10.52
N LEU A 174 8.33 12.69 9.97
CA LEU A 174 7.91 14.05 9.65
C LEU A 174 7.56 14.10 8.17
N VAL A 175 6.28 14.23 7.88
CA VAL A 175 5.74 14.26 6.52
C VAL A 175 5.36 15.69 6.17
N SER A 176 5.67 16.13 4.95
CA SER A 176 5.33 17.45 4.45
C SER A 176 4.43 17.35 3.23
N TRP A 177 3.30 18.03 3.30
CA TRP A 177 2.37 18.21 2.19
C TRP A 177 2.67 19.45 1.34
N GLU A 178 3.57 20.34 1.81
CA GLU A 178 3.90 21.59 1.13
C GLU A 178 4.58 21.39 -0.23
N THR A 179 5.21 20.25 -0.43
CA THR A 179 5.96 19.92 -1.66
C THR A 179 5.17 19.06 -2.63
N VAL A 180 3.94 18.67 -2.29
CA VAL A 180 3.06 17.86 -3.15
C VAL A 180 2.70 18.63 -4.41
N LYS A 181 2.87 18.02 -5.58
CA LYS A 181 2.55 18.64 -6.87
C LYS A 181 1.25 18.09 -7.42
N SER A 182 0.37 19.00 -7.86
CA SER A 182 -0.88 18.63 -8.51
C SER A 182 -0.68 18.48 -10.03
N PHE A 183 -1.29 17.46 -10.60
CA PHE A 183 -1.26 17.15 -12.03
C PHE A 183 -2.67 17.05 -12.60
N ALA A 184 -2.76 17.15 -13.92
CA ALA A 184 -4.05 17.09 -14.61
C ALA A 184 -4.53 15.63 -14.83
N THR A 185 -3.61 14.68 -14.90
CA THR A 185 -3.91 13.26 -15.15
C THR A 185 -3.20 12.34 -14.17
N TYR A 186 -3.78 11.16 -13.99
CA TYR A 186 -3.23 10.09 -13.15
C TYR A 186 -1.85 9.66 -13.65
N GLU A 187 -1.69 9.54 -14.96
CA GLU A 187 -0.45 9.15 -15.62
C GLU A 187 0.67 10.14 -15.33
N GLU A 188 0.41 11.46 -15.47
CA GLU A 188 1.42 12.50 -15.18
C GLU A 188 1.85 12.50 -13.72
N ALA A 189 0.91 12.32 -12.79
CA ALA A 189 1.21 12.25 -11.36
C ALA A 189 2.05 11.01 -11.02
N GLY A 190 1.72 9.85 -11.59
CA GLY A 190 2.47 8.61 -11.44
C GLY A 190 3.87 8.68 -12.05
N GLU A 191 4.01 9.22 -13.27
CA GLU A 191 5.31 9.43 -13.91
C GLU A 191 6.21 10.38 -13.10
N TYR A 192 5.63 11.42 -12.52
CA TYR A 192 6.38 12.33 -11.66
C TYR A 192 6.92 11.61 -10.43
N ARG A 193 6.09 10.81 -9.74
CA ARG A 193 6.49 9.96 -8.62
C ARG A 193 7.65 9.04 -9.03
N ASP A 194 7.51 8.32 -10.14
CA ASP A 194 8.49 7.33 -10.57
C ASP A 194 9.82 7.97 -10.96
N LYS A 195 9.81 9.15 -11.60
CA LYS A 195 11.04 9.95 -11.86
C LYS A 195 11.73 10.45 -10.57
N LEU A 196 10.98 10.69 -9.49
CA LEU A 196 11.60 11.01 -8.20
C LEU A 196 12.31 9.79 -7.61
N ILE A 197 11.71 8.61 -7.72
CA ILE A 197 12.34 7.35 -7.28
C ILE A 197 13.64 7.10 -8.05
N GLU A 198 13.64 7.25 -9.37
CA GLU A 198 14.86 7.10 -10.19
C GLU A 198 15.97 8.05 -9.76
N LYS A 199 15.63 9.28 -9.36
CA LYS A 199 16.63 10.25 -8.85
C LYS A 199 17.20 9.84 -7.50
N ILE A 200 16.35 9.37 -6.58
CA ILE A 200 16.77 8.89 -5.26
C ILE A 200 17.75 7.72 -5.44
N ASP A 201 17.40 6.74 -6.27
CA ASP A 201 18.23 5.58 -6.55
C ASP A 201 19.58 5.98 -7.15
N ALA A 202 19.61 6.95 -8.07
CA ALA A 202 20.83 7.44 -8.69
C ALA A 202 21.73 8.21 -7.70
N GLU A 203 21.17 8.89 -6.70
CA GLU A 203 21.92 9.59 -5.65
C GLU A 203 22.53 8.60 -4.66
N ASP A 204 21.84 7.51 -4.32
CA ASP A 204 22.32 6.46 -3.41
C ASP A 204 23.44 5.61 -4.03
N GLU A 205 23.48 5.48 -5.37
CA GLU A 205 24.52 4.75 -6.08
C GLU A 205 25.84 5.56 -6.25
N MET A 206 25.84 6.87 -5.97
CA MET A 206 27.04 7.68 -6.09
C MET A 206 28.02 7.39 -4.95
N PRO A 207 29.27 7.01 -5.24
CA PRO A 207 30.26 6.76 -4.19
C PRO A 207 30.51 8.05 -3.40
N VAL A 208 30.45 7.93 -2.08
CA VAL A 208 30.87 9.01 -1.16
C VAL A 208 32.32 9.29 -1.40
N CYS A 209 32.64 10.44 -2.01
CA CYS A 209 34.02 10.88 -2.25
C CYS A 209 34.68 11.34 -0.95
#